data_129912577fe49cf7d645dc72a14526ac
#
_entry.id   129912577fe49cf7d645dc72a14526ac
#
_cell.length_a   1.000
_cell.length_b   1.000
_cell.length_c   1.000
_cell.angle_alpha   90.00
_cell.angle_beta   90.00
_cell.angle_gamma   90.00
#
_symmetry.space_group_name_H-M   'P 1'
#
loop_
_entity.id
_entity.type
_entity.pdbx_description
1 polymer ?
#
loop_
_entity_poly.entity_id
_entity_poly.type
_entity_poly.pdbx_seq_one_letter_code
_entity_poly.pdbx_strand_id
1 'polypeptide(L)'
;MTLEFQSEDSVIPLLQEIIHRDTYLASANYLLGKILLKKQDATGIKYIEMAIEQDSSIVIGGCQMICNFLKNQGKNNEAKSYQERADNHSKLILKSQQERSNLKIDDKLKTHNISDIEVDKLRQQLSHYPQIITAYLVQKICNIFLKNHFMF
;
A
#
# COMPACT_ATOMS: atom_id res chain seq x y z
N MET A 1 -12.14 -33.44 -7.94
CA MET A 1 -12.41 -32.20 -8.68
C MET A 1 -11.10 -31.44 -8.73
N THR A 2 -10.31 -31.69 -9.77
CA THR A 2 -9.00 -31.08 -10.00
C THR A 2 -9.25 -29.65 -10.48
N LEU A 3 -8.80 -28.64 -9.70
CA LEU A 3 -8.72 -27.27 -10.16
C LEU A 3 -7.71 -27.24 -11.30
N GLU A 4 -8.19 -27.23 -12.54
CA GLU A 4 -7.36 -26.90 -13.68
C GLU A 4 -6.83 -25.49 -13.47
N PHE A 5 -5.51 -25.40 -13.27
CA PHE A 5 -4.82 -24.11 -13.32
C PHE A 5 -5.00 -23.57 -14.74
N GLN A 6 -5.91 -22.61 -14.90
CA GLN A 6 -6.07 -21.89 -16.17
C GLN A 6 -4.69 -21.33 -16.54
N SER A 7 -4.24 -21.58 -17.75
CA SER A 7 -2.94 -21.05 -18.21
C SER A 7 -2.97 -19.52 -18.13
N GLU A 8 -1.83 -18.89 -17.80
CA GLU A 8 -1.74 -17.41 -17.74
C GLU A 8 -2.28 -16.74 -19.01
N ASP A 9 -2.22 -17.46 -20.15
CA ASP A 9 -2.76 -17.00 -21.45
C ASP A 9 -4.29 -16.85 -21.46
N SER A 10 -5.00 -17.74 -20.77
CA SER A 10 -6.47 -17.67 -20.70
C SER A 10 -6.98 -16.56 -19.79
N VAL A 11 -6.13 -16.07 -18.88
CA VAL A 11 -6.48 -14.98 -17.92
C VAL A 11 -6.35 -13.60 -18.54
N ILE A 12 -5.45 -13.43 -19.53
CA ILE A 12 -5.20 -12.10 -20.15
C ILE A 12 -6.49 -11.48 -20.72
N PRO A 13 -7.29 -12.16 -21.58
CA PRO A 13 -8.50 -11.54 -22.14
C PRO A 13 -9.54 -11.20 -21.06
N LEU A 14 -9.63 -11.98 -19.99
CA LEU A 14 -10.54 -11.71 -18.89
C LEU A 14 -10.12 -10.44 -18.13
N LEU A 15 -8.82 -10.27 -17.87
CA LEU A 15 -8.29 -9.07 -17.23
C LEU A 15 -8.49 -7.83 -18.11
N GLN A 16 -8.30 -7.97 -19.42
CA GLN A 16 -8.54 -6.88 -20.38
C GLN A 16 -10.01 -6.46 -20.39
N GLU A 17 -10.95 -7.41 -20.32
CA GLU A 17 -12.38 -7.11 -20.23
C GLU A 17 -12.71 -6.39 -18.90
N ILE A 18 -12.15 -6.84 -17.78
CA ILE A 18 -12.33 -6.19 -16.47
C ILE A 18 -11.82 -4.75 -16.52
N ILE A 19 -10.62 -4.53 -17.04
CA ILE A 19 -9.99 -3.20 -17.15
C ILE A 19 -10.76 -2.31 -18.14
N HIS A 20 -11.38 -2.88 -19.18
CA HIS A 20 -12.24 -2.12 -20.08
C HIS A 20 -13.49 -1.59 -19.36
N ARG A 21 -14.05 -2.37 -18.41
CA ARG A 21 -15.21 -1.95 -17.60
C ARG A 21 -14.81 -0.98 -16.49
N ASP A 22 -13.67 -1.22 -15.85
CA ASP A 22 -13.12 -0.39 -14.79
C ASP A 22 -11.60 -0.23 -14.96
N THR A 23 -11.21 0.83 -15.65
CA THR A 23 -9.82 1.15 -15.97
C THR A 23 -8.99 1.41 -14.70
N TYR A 24 -9.63 1.80 -13.60
CA TYR A 24 -8.96 2.17 -12.35
C TYR A 24 -8.85 1.03 -11.34
N LEU A 25 -9.23 -0.19 -11.70
CA LEU A 25 -9.08 -1.34 -10.81
C LEU A 25 -7.60 -1.72 -10.68
N ALA A 26 -6.95 -1.27 -9.59
CA ALA A 26 -5.52 -1.45 -9.35
C ALA A 26 -5.07 -2.92 -9.41
N SER A 27 -5.84 -3.83 -8.81
CA SER A 27 -5.52 -5.27 -8.76
C SER A 27 -5.53 -5.93 -10.14
N ALA A 28 -6.48 -5.57 -11.01
CA ALA A 28 -6.54 -6.10 -12.38
C ALA A 28 -5.37 -5.58 -13.23
N ASN A 29 -5.09 -4.26 -13.16
CA ASN A 29 -3.96 -3.65 -13.83
C ASN A 29 -2.63 -4.28 -13.37
N TYR A 30 -2.44 -4.45 -12.05
CA TYR A 30 -1.24 -5.07 -11.50
C TYR A 30 -1.04 -6.50 -12.01
N LEU A 31 -2.10 -7.31 -11.99
CA LEU A 31 -2.03 -8.71 -12.42
C LEU A 31 -1.74 -8.83 -13.92
N LEU A 32 -2.42 -8.03 -14.76
CA LEU A 32 -2.16 -8.00 -16.20
C LEU A 32 -0.73 -7.56 -16.50
N GLY A 33 -0.29 -6.48 -15.87
CA GLY A 33 1.07 -5.99 -16.04
C GLY A 33 2.13 -7.03 -15.64
N LYS A 34 1.92 -7.72 -14.51
CA LYS A 34 2.78 -8.81 -14.06
C LYS A 34 2.90 -9.94 -15.09
N ILE A 35 1.78 -10.40 -15.65
CA ILE A 35 1.75 -11.47 -16.65
C ILE A 35 2.48 -11.02 -17.91
N LEU A 36 2.23 -9.80 -18.40
CA LEU A 36 2.87 -9.26 -19.60
C LEU A 36 4.39 -9.12 -19.43
N LEU A 37 4.86 -8.56 -18.31
CA LEU A 37 6.30 -8.45 -18.04
C LEU A 37 6.98 -9.81 -17.94
N LYS A 38 6.33 -10.81 -17.34
CA LYS A 38 6.82 -12.19 -17.32
C LYS A 38 6.98 -12.78 -18.73
N LYS A 39 6.08 -12.42 -19.64
CA LYS A 39 6.12 -12.79 -21.07
C LYS A 39 7.10 -11.94 -21.90
N GLN A 40 7.89 -11.09 -21.27
CA GLN A 40 8.81 -10.15 -21.93
C GLN A 40 8.10 -9.10 -22.78
N ASP A 41 6.82 -8.82 -22.51
CA ASP A 41 6.05 -7.76 -23.15
C ASP A 41 6.15 -6.46 -22.32
N ALA A 42 6.82 -5.46 -22.89
CA ALA A 42 7.05 -4.17 -22.25
C ALA A 42 5.76 -3.35 -22.00
N THR A 43 4.65 -3.70 -22.67
CA THR A 43 3.34 -3.05 -22.42
C THR A 43 2.87 -3.27 -20.98
N GLY A 44 3.35 -4.33 -20.32
CA GLY A 44 3.11 -4.58 -18.90
C GLY A 44 3.54 -3.44 -17.98
N ILE A 45 4.55 -2.64 -18.35
CA ILE A 45 4.99 -1.46 -17.57
C ILE A 45 3.83 -0.48 -17.39
N LYS A 46 3.08 -0.19 -18.46
CA LYS A 46 1.94 0.74 -18.41
C LYS A 46 0.89 0.28 -17.40
N TYR A 47 0.57 -1.00 -17.39
CA TYR A 47 -0.44 -1.53 -16.46
C TYR A 47 0.05 -1.51 -15.00
N ILE A 48 1.33 -1.80 -14.75
CA ILE A 48 1.90 -1.66 -13.41
C ILE A 48 1.89 -0.19 -12.94
N GLU A 49 2.21 0.77 -13.83
CA GLU A 49 2.14 2.20 -13.50
C GLU A 49 0.71 2.63 -13.15
N MET A 50 -0.29 2.21 -13.93
CA MET A 50 -1.70 2.49 -13.62
C MET A 50 -2.10 1.92 -12.26
N ALA A 51 -1.64 0.72 -11.91
CA ALA A 51 -1.90 0.13 -10.60
C ALA A 51 -1.24 0.93 -9.46
N ILE A 52 0.01 1.39 -9.65
CA ILE A 52 0.74 2.22 -8.68
C ILE A 52 0.04 3.56 -8.44
N GLU A 53 -0.52 4.17 -9.48
CA GLU A 53 -1.27 5.43 -9.36
C GLU A 53 -2.54 5.29 -8.53
N GLN A 54 -3.19 4.14 -8.59
CA GLN A 54 -4.44 3.87 -7.88
C GLN A 54 -4.22 3.36 -6.44
N ASP A 55 -3.16 2.59 -6.23
CA ASP A 55 -2.86 1.99 -4.92
C ASP A 55 -1.39 2.14 -4.55
N SER A 56 -1.12 3.00 -3.58
CA SER A 56 0.25 3.26 -3.10
C SER A 56 0.92 2.05 -2.44
N SER A 57 0.18 1.04 -2.02
CA SER A 57 0.73 -0.21 -1.47
C SER A 57 1.48 -1.02 -2.53
N ILE A 58 1.16 -0.81 -3.80
CA ILE A 58 1.76 -1.48 -4.96
C ILE A 58 3.11 -0.86 -5.35
N VAL A 59 3.40 0.38 -4.92
CA VAL A 59 4.58 1.15 -5.38
C VAL A 59 5.88 0.34 -5.30
N ILE A 60 6.19 -0.24 -4.13
CA ILE A 60 7.46 -0.94 -3.94
C ILE A 60 7.51 -2.18 -4.84
N GLY A 61 6.51 -3.04 -4.78
CA GLY A 61 6.48 -4.28 -5.56
C GLY A 61 6.41 -4.02 -7.07
N GLY A 62 5.61 -3.05 -7.50
CA GLY A 62 5.48 -2.66 -8.90
C GLY A 62 6.77 -2.09 -9.46
N CYS A 63 7.40 -1.15 -8.74
CA CYS A 63 8.69 -0.57 -9.15
C CYS A 63 9.80 -1.61 -9.20
N GLN A 64 9.87 -2.54 -8.24
CA GLN A 64 10.85 -3.64 -8.27
C GLN A 64 10.66 -4.55 -9.48
N MET A 65 9.40 -4.86 -9.82
CA MET A 65 9.07 -5.70 -10.98
C MET A 65 9.50 -5.04 -12.28
N ILE A 66 9.18 -3.75 -12.48
CA ILE A 66 9.61 -2.98 -13.66
C ILE A 66 11.14 -2.87 -13.69
N CYS A 67 11.78 -2.57 -12.56
CA CYS A 67 13.24 -2.48 -12.45
C CYS A 67 13.91 -3.78 -12.90
N ASN A 68 13.43 -4.94 -12.44
CA ASN A 68 13.98 -6.23 -12.83
C ASN A 68 13.78 -6.51 -14.32
N PHE A 69 12.60 -6.22 -14.86
CA PHE A 69 12.33 -6.35 -16.30
C PHE A 69 13.29 -5.49 -17.12
N LEU A 70 13.47 -4.21 -16.78
CA LEU A 70 14.36 -3.28 -17.49
C LEU A 70 15.82 -3.70 -17.40
N LYS A 71 16.29 -4.19 -16.24
CA LYS A 71 17.64 -4.75 -16.10
C LYS A 71 17.87 -5.94 -17.02
N ASN A 72 16.89 -6.84 -17.14
CA ASN A 72 16.97 -7.98 -18.05
C ASN A 72 17.02 -7.58 -19.53
N GLN A 73 16.48 -6.39 -19.86
CA GLN A 73 16.57 -5.77 -21.18
C GLN A 73 17.83 -4.91 -21.38
N GLY A 74 18.74 -4.87 -20.41
CA GLY A 74 19.95 -4.01 -20.46
C GLY A 74 19.70 -2.51 -20.25
N LYS A 75 18.48 -2.10 -19.92
CA LYS A 75 18.06 -0.70 -19.73
C LYS A 75 18.34 -0.20 -18.31
N ASN A 76 19.61 -0.24 -17.92
CA ASN A 76 20.03 0.01 -16.54
C ASN A 76 19.69 1.43 -16.04
N ASN A 77 19.76 2.45 -16.91
CA ASN A 77 19.45 3.84 -16.52
C ASN A 77 17.95 4.00 -16.19
N GLU A 78 17.07 3.41 -17.01
CA GLU A 78 15.62 3.41 -16.74
C GLU A 78 15.31 2.60 -15.47
N ALA A 79 15.93 1.44 -15.30
CA ALA A 79 15.77 0.60 -14.12
C ALA A 79 16.14 1.33 -12.81
N LYS A 80 17.17 2.18 -12.84
CA LYS A 80 17.62 2.96 -11.69
C LYS A 80 16.54 3.91 -11.17
N SER A 81 15.78 4.56 -12.04
CA SER A 81 14.71 5.48 -11.66
C SER A 81 13.60 4.75 -10.86
N TYR A 82 13.24 3.53 -11.27
CA TYR A 82 12.27 2.70 -10.55
C TYR A 82 12.81 2.22 -9.20
N GLN A 83 14.11 1.87 -9.14
CA GLN A 83 14.74 1.53 -7.87
C GLN A 83 14.69 2.70 -6.89
N GLU A 84 15.06 3.89 -7.33
CA GLU A 84 15.02 5.11 -6.51
C GLU A 84 13.59 5.45 -6.04
N ARG A 85 12.59 5.24 -6.91
CA ARG A 85 11.17 5.45 -6.55
C ARG A 85 10.72 4.48 -5.44
N ALA A 86 11.08 3.19 -5.54
CA ALA A 86 10.80 2.19 -4.51
C ALA A 86 11.47 2.53 -3.18
N ASP A 87 12.76 2.91 -3.21
CA ASP A 87 13.53 3.26 -2.02
C ASP A 87 12.97 4.50 -1.32
N ASN A 88 12.59 5.52 -2.08
CA ASN A 88 11.99 6.74 -1.55
C ASN A 88 10.64 6.46 -0.92
N HIS A 89 9.82 5.60 -1.53
CA HIS A 89 8.54 5.20 -0.95
C HIS A 89 8.74 4.39 0.35
N SER A 90 9.70 3.48 0.39
CA SER A 90 10.07 2.73 1.60
C SER A 90 10.49 3.65 2.74
N LYS A 91 11.32 4.68 2.45
CA LYS A 91 11.72 5.70 3.44
C LYS A 91 10.52 6.49 3.96
N LEU A 92 9.55 6.80 3.08
CA LEU A 92 8.34 7.51 3.46
C LEU A 92 7.46 6.66 4.40
N ILE A 93 7.32 5.37 4.13
CA ILE A 93 6.61 4.42 5.01
C ILE A 93 7.26 4.40 6.41
N LEU A 94 8.58 4.24 6.46
CA LEU A 94 9.32 4.21 7.74
C LEU A 94 9.14 5.49 8.53
N LYS A 95 9.26 6.66 7.89
CA LYS A 95 9.03 7.96 8.54
C LYS A 95 7.60 8.08 9.07
N SER A 96 6.62 7.65 8.29
CA SER A 96 5.21 7.66 8.69
C SER A 96 4.95 6.74 9.90
N GLN A 97 5.57 5.57 9.95
CA GLN A 97 5.49 4.66 11.08
C GLN A 97 6.15 5.26 12.33
N GLN A 98 7.34 5.86 12.19
CA GLN A 98 8.04 6.54 13.28
C GLN A 98 7.23 7.71 13.84
N GLU A 99 6.59 8.50 12.96
CA GLU A 99 5.73 9.59 13.40
C GLU A 99 4.54 9.09 14.22
N ARG A 100 3.93 7.97 13.83
CA ARG A 100 2.78 7.38 14.54
C ARG A 100 3.13 6.65 15.83
N SER A 101 4.30 6.01 15.88
CA SER A 101 4.71 5.19 17.03
C SER A 101 5.27 6.00 18.20
N ASN A 102 5.69 7.24 17.97
CA ASN A 102 6.30 8.07 18.98
C ASN A 102 5.42 9.28 19.32
N LEU A 103 5.17 9.51 20.61
CA LEU A 103 4.52 10.72 21.10
C LEU A 103 5.60 11.69 21.60
N LYS A 104 5.56 12.93 21.11
CA LYS A 104 6.47 14.01 21.49
C LYS A 104 5.69 15.13 22.19
N ILE A 105 6.39 15.96 22.95
CA ILE A 105 5.80 17.08 23.71
C ILE A 105 5.14 18.12 22.77
N ASP A 106 5.68 18.31 21.58
CA ASP A 106 5.22 19.29 20.58
C ASP A 106 4.20 18.68 19.57
N ASP A 107 3.81 17.43 19.74
CA ASP A 107 2.81 16.81 18.88
C ASP A 107 1.44 17.49 19.03
N LYS A 108 0.80 17.75 17.90
CA LYS A 108 -0.59 18.22 17.88
C LYS A 108 -1.54 17.06 18.11
N LEU A 109 -2.38 17.21 19.13
CA LEU A 109 -3.37 16.22 19.51
C LEU A 109 -4.78 16.76 19.24
N LYS A 110 -5.71 15.87 18.95
CA LYS A 110 -7.14 16.17 18.83
C LYS A 110 -7.95 15.12 19.56
N THR A 111 -9.24 15.40 19.73
CA THR A 111 -10.19 14.42 20.28
C THR A 111 -10.17 13.12 19.48
N HIS A 112 -10.23 11.99 20.17
CA HIS A 112 -10.36 10.69 19.54
C HIS A 112 -11.68 10.57 18.76
N ASN A 113 -11.73 9.60 17.86
CA ASN A 113 -12.90 9.28 17.01
C ASN A 113 -13.45 7.86 17.25
N ILE A 114 -13.08 7.23 18.37
CA ILE A 114 -13.64 5.92 18.74
C ILE A 114 -15.00 6.09 19.40
N SER A 115 -15.84 5.07 19.31
CA SER A 115 -17.21 5.10 19.84
C SER A 115 -17.25 5.15 21.38
N ASP A 116 -18.34 5.68 21.95
CA ASP A 116 -18.54 5.72 23.40
C ASP A 116 -18.52 4.31 24.01
N ILE A 117 -19.00 3.30 23.28
CA ILE A 117 -18.95 1.89 23.71
C ILE A 117 -17.52 1.41 23.92
N GLU A 118 -16.62 1.78 23.03
CA GLU A 118 -15.20 1.43 23.12
C GLU A 118 -14.50 2.22 24.24
N VAL A 119 -14.86 3.48 24.41
CA VAL A 119 -14.39 4.31 25.54
C VAL A 119 -14.79 3.68 26.88
N ASP A 120 -16.04 3.23 27.02
CA ASP A 120 -16.52 2.60 28.25
C ASP A 120 -15.82 1.26 28.53
N LYS A 121 -15.54 0.46 27.50
CA LYS A 121 -14.72 -0.75 27.67
C LYS A 121 -13.31 -0.43 28.17
N LEU A 122 -12.70 0.62 27.62
CA LEU A 122 -11.38 1.07 28.09
C LEU A 122 -11.41 1.56 29.54
N ARG A 123 -12.44 2.34 29.93
CA ARG A 123 -12.65 2.77 31.32
C ARG A 123 -12.79 1.58 32.26
N GLN A 124 -13.57 0.58 31.87
CA GLN A 124 -13.75 -0.64 32.66
C GLN A 124 -12.44 -1.40 32.82
N GLN A 125 -11.63 -1.53 31.78
CA GLN A 125 -10.32 -2.16 31.87
C GLN A 125 -9.37 -1.37 32.77
N LEU A 126 -9.31 -0.05 32.62
CA LEU A 126 -8.45 0.82 33.44
C LEU A 126 -8.85 0.82 34.92
N SER A 127 -10.11 0.62 35.27
CA SER A 127 -10.59 0.56 36.67
C SER A 127 -9.99 -0.59 37.47
N HIS A 128 -9.43 -1.62 36.82
CA HIS A 128 -8.72 -2.72 37.50
C HIS A 128 -7.31 -2.30 38.01
N TYR A 129 -6.85 -1.09 37.65
CA TYR A 129 -5.53 -0.57 38.04
C TYR A 129 -5.68 0.65 38.94
N PRO A 130 -5.82 0.49 40.26
CA PRO A 130 -6.10 1.58 41.19
C PRO A 130 -4.99 2.66 41.27
N GLN A 131 -3.78 2.33 40.78
CA GLN A 131 -2.69 3.30 40.68
C GLN A 131 -2.87 4.32 39.53
N ILE A 132 -3.80 4.07 38.59
CA ILE A 132 -4.10 5.00 37.50
C ILE A 132 -5.16 6.00 37.98
N ILE A 133 -4.73 7.23 38.23
CA ILE A 133 -5.61 8.31 38.70
C ILE A 133 -6.32 8.98 37.52
N THR A 134 -5.60 9.15 36.39
CA THR A 134 -6.11 9.85 35.20
C THR A 134 -5.55 9.22 33.94
N ALA A 135 -6.39 9.07 32.92
CA ALA A 135 -6.01 8.64 31.57
C ALA A 135 -6.64 9.56 30.53
N TYR A 136 -5.86 9.91 29.53
CA TYR A 136 -6.33 10.74 28.39
C TYR A 136 -6.32 9.91 27.11
N LEU A 137 -7.45 9.91 26.43
CA LEU A 137 -7.59 9.30 25.12
C LEU A 137 -7.60 10.38 24.05
N VAL A 138 -6.56 10.43 23.24
CA VAL A 138 -6.37 11.44 22.21
C VAL A 138 -5.89 10.82 20.91
N GLN A 139 -6.11 11.53 19.81
CA GLN A 139 -5.58 11.14 18.50
C GLN A 139 -4.47 12.12 18.10
N LYS A 140 -3.29 11.59 17.78
CA LYS A 140 -2.19 12.38 17.23
C LYS A 140 -2.50 12.81 15.80
N ILE A 141 -2.24 14.07 15.48
CA ILE A 141 -2.29 14.60 14.11
C ILE A 141 -0.94 14.28 13.46
N CYS A 142 -0.94 13.36 12.49
CA CYS A 142 0.24 13.01 11.72
C CYS A 142 0.33 13.87 10.45
N ASN A 143 1.55 14.31 10.08
CA ASN A 143 1.81 15.13 8.91
C ASN A 143 2.16 14.28 7.68
N ILE A 144 2.62 13.06 7.89
CA ILE A 144 2.99 12.15 6.80
C ILE A 144 1.80 11.24 6.49
N PHE A 145 1.09 11.57 5.40
CA PHE A 145 -0.01 10.77 4.87
C PHE A 145 0.49 9.96 3.67
N LEU A 146 0.38 8.64 3.80
CA LEU A 146 0.43 7.77 2.63
C LEU A 146 -0.99 7.74 2.05
N LYS A 147 -1.17 8.21 0.81
CA LYS A 147 -2.45 8.06 0.11
C LYS A 147 -2.83 6.58 0.16
N ASN A 148 -4.07 6.29 0.57
CA ASN A 148 -4.68 4.95 0.62
C ASN A 148 -4.19 3.98 1.70
N HIS A 149 -3.61 4.45 2.81
CA HIS A 149 -3.53 3.60 3.99
C HIS A 149 -4.76 3.85 4.88
N PHE A 150 -5.89 3.21 4.53
CA PHE A 150 -6.93 2.95 5.51
C PHE A 150 -6.38 1.86 6.44
N MET A 151 -5.96 2.25 7.63
CA MET A 151 -5.81 1.30 8.71
C MET A 151 -7.13 1.24 9.46
N PHE A 152 -7.68 0.04 9.50
CA PHE A 152 -8.70 -0.37 10.45
C PHE A 152 -8.11 -0.37 11.85
#